data_6e45c767901eda9cf9de3037970a7fff
#
_entry.id   6e45c767901eda9cf9de3037970a7fff
#
_cell.length_a   1.000
_cell.length_b   1.000
_cell.length_c   1.000
_cell.angle_alpha   90.00
_cell.angle_beta   90.00
_cell.angle_gamma   90.00
#
_symmetry.space_group_name_H-M   'P 1'
#
loop_
_entity.id
_entity.type
_entity.pdbx_description
1 polymer ?
#
loop_
_entity_poly.entity_id
_entity_poly.type
_entity_poly.pdbx_seq_one_letter_code
_entity_poly.pdbx_strand_id
1 'polypeptide(L)'
;MPLRCLIVDDNSLFLEGAVDLLTREGLEVVGVASDSAAAIRLVTELRPDVTLVDVDLGDEDGFELAQRLHAISGASKVILVSTHAEEDLAQLIERSPALGFIAKARLSAQAIRDTLERAA
;
A
#
# COMPACT_ATOMS: atom_id res chain seq x y z
N MET A 1 -10.77 2.89 17.11
CA MET A 1 -9.53 3.53 16.59
C MET A 1 -9.54 3.48 15.08
N PRO A 2 -9.24 4.59 14.40
CA PRO A 2 -9.15 4.55 12.95
C PRO A 2 -7.96 3.71 12.50
N LEU A 3 -8.12 3.06 11.36
CA LEU A 3 -7.04 2.31 10.73
C LEU A 3 -6.00 3.29 10.20
N ARG A 4 -4.74 3.09 10.57
CA ARG A 4 -3.63 3.97 10.18
C ARG A 4 -2.99 3.44 8.91
N CYS A 5 -2.90 4.31 7.90
CA CYS A 5 -2.50 3.93 6.56
C CYS A 5 -1.34 4.78 6.05
N LEU A 6 -0.33 4.13 5.47
CA LEU A 6 0.75 4.77 4.73
C LEU A 6 0.54 4.48 3.24
N ILE A 7 0.74 5.48 2.38
CA ILE A 7 0.58 5.29 0.93
C ILE A 7 1.92 5.53 0.25
N VAL A 8 2.34 4.58 -0.57
CA VAL A 8 3.61 4.65 -1.31
C VAL A 8 3.33 4.65 -2.81
N ASP A 9 3.64 5.77 -3.47
CA ASP A 9 3.40 5.94 -4.90
C ASP A 9 4.24 7.12 -5.38
N ASP A 10 4.80 7.03 -6.57
CA ASP A 10 5.59 8.14 -7.13
C ASP A 10 4.74 9.17 -7.87
N ASN A 11 3.45 8.92 -8.04
CA ASN A 11 2.53 9.84 -8.70
C ASN A 11 1.87 10.77 -7.68
N SER A 12 2.29 12.04 -7.66
CA SER A 12 1.81 13.00 -6.67
C SER A 12 0.31 13.29 -6.77
N LEU A 13 -0.25 13.27 -7.99
CA LEU A 13 -1.69 13.47 -8.17
C LEU A 13 -2.49 12.33 -7.58
N PHE A 14 -2.03 11.10 -7.78
CA PHE A 14 -2.68 9.95 -7.17
C PHE A 14 -2.61 10.05 -5.64
N LEU A 15 -1.45 10.41 -5.10
CA LEU A 15 -1.28 10.53 -3.64
C LEU A 15 -2.26 11.55 -3.05
N GLU A 16 -2.38 12.72 -3.67
CA GLU A 16 -3.31 13.75 -3.20
C GLU A 16 -4.74 13.25 -3.18
N GLY A 17 -5.17 12.63 -4.27
CA GLY A 17 -6.53 12.10 -4.36
C GLY A 17 -6.79 10.97 -3.39
N ALA A 18 -5.83 10.07 -3.22
CA ALA A 18 -5.97 8.94 -2.32
C ALA A 18 -6.03 9.39 -0.85
N VAL A 19 -5.18 10.35 -0.46
CA VAL A 19 -5.20 10.90 0.89
C VAL A 19 -6.56 11.52 1.18
N ASP A 20 -7.07 12.33 0.27
CA ASP A 20 -8.35 12.99 0.44
C ASP A 20 -9.50 11.97 0.53
N LEU A 21 -9.53 11.01 -0.38
CA LEU A 21 -10.55 9.97 -0.41
C LEU A 21 -10.57 9.15 0.88
N LEU A 22 -9.42 8.62 1.26
CA LEU A 22 -9.34 7.71 2.41
C LEU A 22 -9.60 8.44 3.72
N THR A 23 -9.14 9.69 3.83
CA THR A 23 -9.41 10.50 5.02
C THR A 23 -10.91 10.75 5.16
N ARG A 24 -11.59 11.09 4.07
CA ARG A 24 -13.04 11.30 4.09
C ARG A 24 -13.79 10.02 4.44
N GLU A 25 -13.22 8.87 4.10
CA GLU A 25 -13.84 7.57 4.37
C GLU A 25 -13.46 7.00 5.75
N GLY A 26 -12.79 7.78 6.58
CA GLY A 26 -12.57 7.43 7.98
C GLY A 26 -11.24 6.77 8.30
N LEU A 27 -10.31 6.67 7.35
CA LEU A 27 -8.96 6.18 7.64
C LEU A 27 -8.09 7.34 8.10
N GLU A 28 -7.06 7.01 8.87
CA GLU A 28 -6.04 7.97 9.23
C GLU A 28 -4.84 7.75 8.33
N VAL A 29 -4.62 8.66 7.37
CA VAL A 29 -3.44 8.58 6.50
C VAL A 29 -2.30 9.23 7.27
N VAL A 30 -1.36 8.42 7.76
CA VAL A 30 -0.29 8.89 8.63
C VAL A 30 0.91 9.42 7.86
N GLY A 31 0.99 9.12 6.57
CA GLY A 31 2.08 9.63 5.74
C GLY A 31 1.99 9.13 4.32
N VAL A 32 2.82 9.71 3.47
CA VAL A 32 2.99 9.28 2.08
C VAL A 32 4.48 9.18 1.78
N ALA A 33 4.84 8.29 0.88
CA ALA A 33 6.22 8.12 0.43
C ALA A 33 6.22 8.00 -1.08
N SER A 34 7.25 8.53 -1.73
CA SER A 34 7.36 8.48 -3.18
C SER A 34 8.45 7.51 -3.67
N ASP A 35 9.20 6.90 -2.75
CA ASP A 35 10.22 5.92 -3.11
C ASP A 35 10.41 4.91 -1.97
N SER A 36 11.22 3.88 -2.24
CA SER A 36 11.44 2.80 -1.28
C SER A 36 12.13 3.27 0.00
N ALA A 37 13.12 4.15 -0.11
CA ALA A 37 13.86 4.62 1.06
C ALA A 37 12.94 5.36 2.04
N ALA A 38 12.09 6.26 1.50
CA ALA A 38 11.14 6.98 2.33
C ALA A 38 10.10 6.04 2.93
N ALA A 39 9.65 5.05 2.16
CA ALA A 39 8.66 4.08 2.65
C ALA A 39 9.21 3.27 3.83
N ILE A 40 10.44 2.77 3.71
CA ILE A 40 11.07 1.99 4.77
C ILE A 40 11.25 2.83 6.03
N ARG A 41 11.70 4.07 5.87
CA ARG A 41 11.87 4.98 7.00
C ARG A 41 10.54 5.23 7.71
N LEU A 42 9.49 5.53 6.94
CA LEU A 42 8.19 5.87 7.53
C LEU A 42 7.50 4.67 8.17
N VAL A 43 7.62 3.48 7.56
CA VAL A 43 7.08 2.27 8.19
C VAL A 43 7.77 2.02 9.53
N THR A 44 9.08 2.20 9.58
CA THR A 44 9.84 2.00 10.81
C THR A 44 9.47 3.02 11.89
N GLU A 45 9.32 4.28 11.50
CA GLU A 45 9.02 5.36 12.44
C GLU A 45 7.56 5.39 12.88
N LEU A 46 6.63 5.25 11.93
CA LEU A 46 5.21 5.47 12.18
C LEU A 46 4.45 4.19 12.51
N ARG A 47 4.96 3.05 12.09
CA ARG A 47 4.32 1.74 12.29
C ARG A 47 2.83 1.76 11.92
N PRO A 48 2.52 2.03 10.65
CA PRO A 48 1.12 2.05 10.20
C PRO A 48 0.51 0.65 10.30
N ASP A 49 -0.82 0.58 10.37
CA ASP A 49 -1.51 -0.70 10.36
C ASP A 49 -1.47 -1.35 8.99
N VAL A 50 -1.51 -0.53 7.93
CA VAL A 50 -1.46 -1.00 6.56
C VAL A 50 -0.64 -0.03 5.72
N THR A 51 0.12 -0.58 4.76
CA THR A 51 0.87 0.22 3.79
C THR A 51 0.39 -0.17 2.39
N LEU A 52 -0.07 0.83 1.64
CA LEU A 52 -0.43 0.63 0.23
C LEU A 52 0.80 0.91 -0.61
N VAL A 53 1.19 -0.04 -1.45
CA VAL A 53 2.40 0.06 -2.26
C VAL A 53 2.05 -0.08 -3.73
N ASP A 54 2.34 0.97 -4.51
CA ASP A 54 2.21 0.89 -5.97
C ASP A 54 3.24 -0.09 -6.51
N VAL A 55 2.82 -0.97 -7.41
CA VAL A 55 3.74 -1.93 -8.02
C VAL A 55 4.77 -1.24 -8.91
N ASP A 56 4.45 -0.05 -9.46
CA ASP A 56 5.35 0.73 -10.29
C ASP A 56 5.77 2.00 -9.53
N LEU A 57 7.00 2.03 -9.05
CA LEU A 57 7.55 3.17 -8.32
C LEU A 57 8.63 3.88 -9.13
N GLY A 58 8.31 4.24 -10.38
CA GLY A 58 9.28 4.84 -11.28
C GLY A 58 10.38 3.83 -11.61
N ASP A 59 11.60 4.09 -11.20
CA ASP A 59 12.73 3.18 -11.42
C ASP A 59 12.76 2.01 -10.45
N GLU A 60 11.88 2.01 -9.46
CA GLU A 60 11.85 0.98 -8.41
C GLU A 60 10.68 0.03 -8.58
N ASP A 61 10.82 -1.16 -8.02
CA ASP A 61 9.83 -2.22 -8.11
C ASP A 61 9.06 -2.33 -6.79
N GLY A 62 7.74 -2.11 -6.84
CA GLY A 62 6.89 -2.21 -5.67
C GLY A 62 6.83 -3.61 -5.07
N PHE A 63 6.98 -4.66 -5.89
CA PHE A 63 7.02 -6.04 -5.37
C PHE A 63 8.28 -6.25 -4.52
N GLU A 64 9.41 -5.71 -4.96
CA GLU A 64 10.63 -5.79 -4.17
C GLU A 64 10.49 -5.02 -2.87
N LEU A 65 9.88 -3.84 -2.91
CA LEU A 65 9.62 -3.06 -1.70
C LEU A 65 8.73 -3.84 -0.73
N ALA A 66 7.69 -4.51 -1.24
CA ALA A 66 6.81 -5.31 -0.39
C ALA A 66 7.60 -6.39 0.36
N GLN A 67 8.55 -7.04 -0.31
CA GLN A 67 9.42 -8.04 0.32
C GLN A 67 10.28 -7.42 1.40
N ARG A 68 10.86 -6.25 1.13
CA ARG A 68 11.70 -5.56 2.11
C ARG A 68 10.91 -5.10 3.33
N LEU A 69 9.71 -4.61 3.12
CA LEU A 69 8.84 -4.20 4.22
C LEU A 69 8.42 -5.39 5.07
N HIS A 70 8.13 -6.52 4.42
CA HIS A 70 7.75 -7.75 5.12
C HIS A 70 8.89 -8.25 6.02
N ALA A 71 10.12 -8.03 5.62
CA ALA A 71 11.30 -8.46 6.39
C ALA A 71 11.53 -7.61 7.65
N ILE A 72 10.93 -6.45 7.74
CA ILE A 72 11.03 -5.59 8.92
C ILE A 72 10.12 -6.15 10.01
N SER A 73 10.68 -6.50 11.15
CA SER A 73 9.93 -7.07 12.26
C SER A 73 8.86 -6.09 12.75
N GLY A 74 7.62 -6.58 12.88
CA GLY A 74 6.50 -5.75 13.32
C GLY A 74 6.03 -4.76 12.28
N ALA A 75 6.47 -4.91 11.04
CA ALA A 75 6.06 -4.04 9.95
C ALA A 75 4.57 -4.17 9.68
N SER A 76 4.00 -3.14 9.10
CA SER A 76 2.60 -3.11 8.74
C SER A 76 2.30 -4.11 7.61
N LYS A 77 1.03 -4.44 7.50
CA LYS A 77 0.53 -5.28 6.43
C LYS A 77 0.60 -4.51 5.12
N VAL A 78 0.98 -5.18 4.04
CA VAL A 78 1.15 -4.55 2.73
C VAL A 78 0.02 -4.97 1.79
N ILE A 79 -0.57 -3.98 1.12
CA ILE A 79 -1.52 -4.20 0.03
C ILE A 79 -0.95 -3.53 -1.21
N LEU A 80 -0.86 -4.28 -2.30
CA LEU A 80 -0.36 -3.75 -3.56
C LEU A 80 -1.47 -3.01 -4.29
N VAL A 81 -1.13 -1.90 -4.93
CA VAL A 81 -2.06 -1.15 -5.78
C VAL A 81 -1.43 -0.93 -7.15
N SER A 82 -2.23 -0.83 -8.19
CA SER A 82 -1.73 -0.63 -9.54
C SER A 82 -2.84 -0.17 -10.49
N THR A 83 -2.44 0.49 -11.58
CA THR A 83 -3.33 0.77 -12.70
C THR A 83 -3.48 -0.46 -13.60
N HIS A 84 -2.58 -1.44 -13.48
CA HIS A 84 -2.68 -2.69 -14.24
C HIS A 84 -3.78 -3.59 -13.70
N ALA A 85 -4.30 -4.46 -14.55
CA ALA A 85 -5.29 -5.44 -14.12
C ALA A 85 -4.64 -6.51 -13.25
N GLU A 86 -5.38 -7.00 -12.27
CA GLU A 86 -4.88 -8.02 -11.34
C GLU A 86 -4.41 -9.27 -12.09
N GLU A 87 -5.14 -9.67 -13.14
CA GLU A 87 -4.83 -10.86 -13.93
C GLU A 87 -3.44 -10.77 -14.56
N ASP A 88 -3.02 -9.57 -14.97
CA ASP A 88 -1.72 -9.37 -15.61
C ASP A 88 -0.56 -9.51 -14.64
N LEU A 89 -0.84 -9.37 -13.35
CA LEU A 89 0.16 -9.40 -12.29
C LEU A 89 0.02 -10.62 -11.37
N ALA A 90 -0.90 -11.53 -11.69
CA ALA A 90 -1.31 -12.60 -10.78
C ALA A 90 -0.13 -13.41 -10.23
N GLN A 91 0.82 -13.81 -11.07
CA GLN A 91 1.97 -14.60 -10.60
C GLN A 91 2.87 -13.82 -9.66
N LEU A 92 3.07 -12.53 -9.94
CA LEU A 92 3.90 -11.68 -9.09
C LEU A 92 3.22 -11.42 -7.74
N ILE A 93 1.90 -11.20 -7.77
CA ILE A 93 1.12 -11.01 -6.55
C ILE A 93 1.19 -12.26 -5.68
N GLU A 94 1.02 -13.44 -6.30
CA GLU A 94 1.03 -14.70 -5.59
C GLU A 94 2.36 -14.97 -4.89
N ARG A 95 3.48 -14.54 -5.51
CA ARG A 95 4.81 -14.71 -4.93
C ARG A 95 5.16 -13.65 -3.90
N SER A 96 4.35 -12.58 -3.82
CA SER A 96 4.59 -11.47 -2.91
C SER A 96 4.08 -11.79 -1.51
N PRO A 97 4.74 -11.26 -0.46
CA PRO A 97 4.21 -11.36 0.90
C PRO A 97 3.03 -10.42 1.16
N ALA A 98 2.62 -9.62 0.16
CA ALA A 98 1.48 -8.72 0.32
C ALA A 98 0.20 -9.51 0.62
N LEU A 99 -0.70 -8.91 1.39
CA LEU A 99 -1.96 -9.55 1.76
C LEU A 99 -2.98 -9.53 0.64
N GLY A 100 -2.84 -8.64 -0.32
CA GLY A 100 -3.75 -8.56 -1.43
C GLY A 100 -3.38 -7.45 -2.40
N PHE A 101 -4.28 -7.23 -3.35
CA PHE A 101 -4.11 -6.29 -4.44
C PHE A 101 -5.40 -5.51 -4.63
N ILE A 102 -5.28 -4.21 -4.87
CA ILE A 102 -6.42 -3.35 -5.19
C ILE A 102 -6.06 -2.54 -6.44
N ALA A 103 -6.90 -2.64 -7.47
CA ALA A 103 -6.74 -1.77 -8.63
C ALA A 103 -6.96 -0.31 -8.20
N LYS A 104 -6.12 0.61 -8.67
CA LYS A 104 -6.23 2.03 -8.26
C LYS A 104 -7.64 2.59 -8.48
N ALA A 105 -8.30 2.19 -9.56
CA ALA A 105 -9.66 2.65 -9.87
C ALA A 105 -10.70 2.17 -8.86
N ARG A 106 -10.37 1.19 -8.04
CA ARG A 106 -11.29 0.60 -7.05
C ARG A 106 -10.85 0.89 -5.61
N LEU A 107 -9.88 1.77 -5.44
CA LEU A 107 -9.40 2.08 -4.10
C LEU A 107 -10.49 2.74 -3.26
N SER A 108 -10.69 2.21 -2.06
CA SER A 108 -11.61 2.77 -1.07
C SER A 108 -11.22 2.23 0.31
N ALA A 109 -11.70 2.88 1.36
CA ALA A 109 -11.49 2.38 2.71
C ALA A 109 -12.10 0.98 2.87
N GLN A 110 -13.28 0.76 2.27
CA GLN A 110 -13.94 -0.54 2.37
C GLN A 110 -13.14 -1.63 1.65
N ALA A 111 -12.57 -1.33 0.48
CA ALA A 111 -11.73 -2.29 -0.24
C ALA A 111 -10.51 -2.68 0.59
N ILE A 112 -9.91 -1.71 1.27
CA ILE A 112 -8.77 -1.97 2.16
C ILE A 112 -9.19 -2.89 3.31
N ARG A 113 -10.30 -2.56 3.98
CA ARG A 113 -10.80 -3.35 5.10
C ARG A 113 -11.14 -4.76 4.68
N ASP A 114 -11.82 -4.92 3.55
CA ASP A 114 -12.17 -6.24 3.03
C ASP A 114 -10.93 -7.08 2.73
N THR A 115 -9.90 -6.47 2.17
CA THR A 115 -8.65 -7.16 1.88
C THR A 115 -7.98 -7.64 3.16
N LEU A 116 -7.93 -6.79 4.18
CA LEU A 116 -7.36 -7.16 5.47
C LEU A 116 -8.15 -8.27 6.15
N GLU A 117 -9.47 -8.24 6.06
CA GLU A 117 -10.32 -9.26 6.65
C GLU A 117 -10.14 -10.61 5.97
N ARG A 118 -10.03 -10.64 4.65
CA ARG A 118 -9.84 -11.89 3.89
C ARG A 118 -8.50 -12.54 4.21
N ALA A 119 -7.50 -11.74 4.57
CA ALA A 119 -6.17 -12.25 4.89
C ALA A 119 -6.04 -12.69 6.36
N ALA A 120 -7.00 -12.34 7.19
CA ALA A 120 -6.95 -12.64 8.62
C ALA A 120 -7.23 -14.12 8.91
#